data_e2fbb37983a17a2e7fbf9af647bbf361
#
_entry.id   e2fbb37983a17a2e7fbf9af647bbf361
#
_cell.length_a   1.000
_cell.length_b   1.000
_cell.length_c   1.000
_cell.angle_alpha   90.00
_cell.angle_beta   90.00
_cell.angle_gamma   90.00
#
_symmetry.space_group_name_H-M   'P 1'
#
loop_
_entity.id
_entity.type
_entity.pdbx_description
1 polymer ?
#
loop_
_entity_poly.entity_id
_entity_poly.type
_entity_poly.pdbx_seq_one_letter_code
_entity_poly.pdbx_strand_id
1 'polypeptide(L)' 'MKTYEIFTATFSKLIKAIDKDSAKIAFEQMFKNAEIIQIKEYDFMGERDD' A
#
# COMPACT_ATOMS: atom_id res chain seq x y z
N MET A 1 4.44 -8.28 8.36
CA MET A 1 3.69 -7.23 7.68
C MET A 1 3.87 -7.34 6.21
N LYS A 2 2.90 -6.89 5.47
CA LYS A 2 2.95 -6.93 4.03
C LYS A 2 3.15 -5.53 3.48
N THR A 3 3.61 -5.45 2.26
CA THR A 3 3.79 -4.16 1.60
C THR A 3 2.71 -3.98 0.56
N TYR A 4 2.06 -2.84 0.59
CA TYR A 4 1.01 -2.53 -0.36
C TYR A 4 1.41 -1.30 -1.15
N GLU A 5 1.20 -1.36 -2.47
CA GLU A 5 1.43 -0.20 -3.30
C GLU A 5 0.08 0.37 -3.67
N ILE A 6 -0.18 1.59 -3.24
CA ILE A 6 -1.46 2.22 -3.47
C ILE A 6 -1.30 3.22 -4.59
N PHE A 7 -2.09 3.03 -5.64
CA PHE A 7 -2.00 3.84 -6.83
C PHE A 7 -3.10 4.88 -6.87
N THR A 8 -2.72 6.09 -7.23
CA THR A 8 -3.69 7.14 -7.51
C THR A 8 -3.54 7.55 -8.97
N ALA A 9 -4.30 8.52 -9.39
CA ALA A 9 -4.23 8.96 -10.77
C ALA A 9 -2.89 9.59 -11.14
N THR A 10 -2.17 10.12 -10.16
CA THR A 10 -0.93 10.84 -10.44
C THR A 10 0.31 10.24 -9.82
N PHE A 11 0.17 9.36 -8.82
CA PHE A 11 1.35 8.79 -8.15
C PHE A 11 1.00 7.47 -7.47
N SER A 12 2.00 6.82 -6.92
CA SER A 12 1.77 5.65 -6.09
C SER A 12 2.65 5.73 -4.86
N LYS A 13 2.30 4.96 -3.84
CA LYS A 13 3.01 4.99 -2.57
C LYS A 13 3.07 3.60 -1.97
N LEU A 14 4.23 3.23 -1.44
CA LEU A 14 4.38 1.94 -0.77
C LEU A 14 4.09 2.11 0.72
N ILE A 15 3.24 1.27 1.26
CA ILE A 15 2.87 1.31 2.66
C ILE A 15 2.92 -0.08 3.25
N LYS A 16 3.53 -0.23 4.40
CA LYS A 16 3.55 -1.50 5.09
C LYS A 16 2.43 -1.55 6.09
N ALA A 17 1.68 -2.64 6.09
CA ALA A 17 0.56 -2.81 6.99
C ALA A 17 0.25 -4.28 7.16
N ILE A 18 -0.59 -4.61 8.11
CA ILE A 18 -0.93 -6.00 8.35
C ILE A 18 -1.94 -6.51 7.33
N ASP A 19 -2.75 -5.64 6.76
CA ASP A 19 -3.68 -6.05 5.72
C ASP A 19 -4.01 -4.85 4.84
N LYS A 20 -4.80 -5.12 3.81
CA LYS A 20 -5.15 -4.10 2.83
C LYS A 20 -5.93 -2.94 3.43
N ASP A 21 -6.86 -3.24 4.31
CA ASP A 21 -7.67 -2.19 4.91
C ASP A 21 -6.83 -1.26 5.76
N SER A 22 -5.88 -1.81 6.50
CA SER A 22 -4.99 -0.98 7.30
C SER A 22 -4.13 -0.09 6.42
N ALA A 23 -3.66 -0.63 5.30
CA ALA A 23 -2.85 0.15 4.37
C ALA A 23 -3.66 1.29 3.79
N LYS A 24 -4.92 1.03 3.45
CA LYS A 24 -5.78 2.03 2.88
C LYS A 24 -6.04 3.15 3.88
N ILE A 25 -6.32 2.80 5.11
CA ILE A 25 -6.57 3.79 6.15
C ILE A 25 -5.34 4.65 6.38
N ALA A 26 -4.17 4.02 6.46
CA ALA A 26 -2.93 4.77 6.65
C ALA A 26 -2.69 5.73 5.50
N PHE A 27 -2.94 5.27 4.27
CA PHE A 27 -2.75 6.10 3.10
C PHE A 27 -3.69 7.31 3.14
N GLU A 28 -4.94 7.07 3.51
CA GLU A 28 -5.93 8.13 3.53
C GLU A 28 -5.60 9.19 4.57
N GLN A 29 -4.97 8.79 5.63
CA GLN A 29 -4.57 9.76 6.63
C GLN A 29 -3.42 10.64 6.15
N MET A 30 -2.57 10.10 5.29
CA MET A 30 -1.47 10.87 4.76
C MET A 30 -1.90 11.73 3.58
N PHE A 31 -2.79 11.23 2.75
CA PHE A 31 -3.20 11.92 1.53
C PHE A 31 -4.71 11.98 1.46
N LYS A 32 -5.29 12.90 2.22
CA LYS A 32 -6.74 12.92 2.39
C LYS A 32 -7.51 13.18 1.13
N ASN A 33 -6.93 13.91 0.20
CA ASN A 33 -7.65 14.24 -1.02
C ASN A 33 -7.30 13.34 -2.19
N ALA A 34 -6.46 12.36 -1.99
CA ALA A 34 -6.06 11.49 -3.09
C ALA A 34 -7.10 10.40 -3.30
N GLU A 35 -7.35 10.08 -4.54
CA GLU A 35 -8.31 9.04 -4.87
C GLU A 35 -7.59 7.76 -5.21
N ILE A 36 -7.85 6.69 -4.49
CA ILE A 36 -7.20 5.41 -4.70
C ILE A 36 -7.85 4.70 -5.87
N ILE A 37 -7.07 4.34 -6.87
CA ILE A 37 -7.61 3.62 -8.01
C ILE A 37 -7.22 2.15 -8.02
N GLN A 38 -6.16 1.77 -7.32
CA GLN A 38 -5.74 0.38 -7.29
C GLN A 38 -4.82 0.16 -6.11
N ILE A 39 -4.87 -1.03 -5.51
CA ILE A 39 -3.96 -1.41 -4.45
C ILE A 39 -3.35 -2.76 -4.82
N LYS A 40 -2.02 -2.84 -4.85
CA LYS A 40 -1.31 -4.08 -5.11
C LYS A 40 -0.65 -4.56 -3.84
N GLU A 41 -0.69 -5.85 -3.60
CA GLU A 41 -0.05 -6.44 -2.44
C GLU A 41 1.25 -7.10 -2.84
N TYR A 42 2.33 -6.84 -2.12
CA TYR A 42 3.60 -7.49 -2.35
C TYR A 42 3.98 -8.26 -1.09
N ASP A 43 4.39 -9.50 -1.29
CA ASP A 43 4.81 -10.32 -0.18
C ASP A 43 6.29 -10.58 -0.36
N PHE A 44 7.13 -9.84 0.32
CA PHE A 44 8.54 -9.98 0.18
C PHE A 44 9.18 -11.01 1.08
N MET A 45 8.37 -11.66 1.92
CA MET A 45 8.92 -12.60 2.79
C MET A 45 9.60 -13.69 2.15
N GLY A 46 9.05 -14.20 1.12
CA GLY A 46 9.63 -15.28 0.40
C GLY A 46 10.86 -14.92 -0.33
N GLU A 47 11.05 -13.70 -0.58
CA GLU A 47 12.15 -13.38 -1.30
C GLU A 47 13.34 -13.24 -0.55
N ARG A 48 13.26 -13.07 0.59
CA ARG A 48 14.28 -12.92 1.30
C ARG A 48 15.07 -13.91 1.48
N ASP A 49 14.94 -14.72 1.33
CA ASP A 49 15.63 -15.70 1.51
C ASP A 49 16.52 -15.97 0.80
N ASP A 50 16.68 -15.78 0.36
CA ASP A 50 17.51 -15.97 -0.27
C ASP A 50 18.25 -15.94 -0.22
#